data_934949d8341c6f7a0be10909f1da187d
#
_entry.id   934949d8341c6f7a0be10909f1da187d
#
_cell.length_a   1.000
_cell.length_b   1.000
_cell.length_c   1.000
_cell.angle_alpha   90.00
_cell.angle_beta   90.00
_cell.angle_gamma   90.00
#
_symmetry.space_group_name_H-M   'P 1'
#
loop_
_entity.id
_entity.type
_entity.pdbx_description
1 polymer ?
#
loop_
_entity_poly.entity_id
_entity_poly.type
_entity_poly.pdbx_seq_one_letter_code
_entity_poly.pdbx_strand_id
1 'polypeptide(L)'
;MRLNISQILSAISQKPIGSGTEATTYDAGSYVVRVPHTVKIDKAFRDKLSSGAYRYMRADNVHGRRNFGQALYNLTDPISGAVVLSVCKKVDGIPTNDLVEEPLTAQQRADAVSVAIEKMHIMASAPQSAYNKLVDDLNHLATTNFTIDPSEGNMLFDAGTGRFHIIDLRPVKNIRNIGDLILLLLTDIPDMPDNAEYYKLELKIMGKLMRAARSRGVKCAEQLKLKPRALEVLKSDAARKLYESNYQNIALQSHSK
;
A
#
# COMPACT_ATOMS: atom_id res chain seq x y z
N MET A 1 6.63 23.74 -2.84
CA MET A 1 7.93 23.66 -3.55
C MET A 1 7.71 22.78 -4.77
N ARG A 2 8.27 23.10 -5.93
CA ARG A 2 8.14 22.29 -7.15
C ARG A 2 9.53 21.81 -7.50
N LEU A 3 9.66 20.54 -7.94
CA LEU A 3 10.89 20.09 -8.58
C LEU A 3 11.10 20.89 -9.86
N ASN A 4 12.31 21.36 -10.07
CA ASN A 4 12.69 21.97 -11.34
C ASN A 4 13.02 20.89 -12.38
N ILE A 5 13.06 21.27 -13.66
CA ILE A 5 13.29 20.35 -14.77
C ILE A 5 14.64 19.64 -14.64
N SER A 6 15.68 20.32 -14.15
CA SER A 6 16.99 19.71 -13.97
C SER A 6 16.96 18.59 -12.92
N GLN A 7 16.21 18.76 -11.83
CA GLN A 7 16.04 17.72 -10.81
C GLN A 7 15.27 16.52 -11.36
N ILE A 8 14.23 16.76 -12.18
CA ILE A 8 13.49 15.69 -12.85
C ILE A 8 14.40 14.92 -13.81
N LEU A 9 15.17 15.61 -14.65
CA LEU A 9 16.11 15.00 -15.58
C LEU A 9 17.20 14.20 -14.88
N SER A 10 17.72 14.73 -13.77
CA SER A 10 18.68 14.02 -12.93
C SER A 10 18.07 12.73 -12.36
N ALA A 11 16.86 12.80 -11.83
CA ALA A 11 16.16 11.64 -11.28
C ALA A 11 15.95 10.52 -12.32
N ILE A 12 15.38 10.84 -13.49
CA ILE A 12 15.12 9.84 -14.54
C ILE A 12 16.37 9.34 -15.26
N SER A 13 17.54 9.87 -14.94
CA SER A 13 18.83 9.39 -15.43
C SER A 13 19.49 8.39 -14.48
N GLN A 14 18.92 8.19 -13.30
CA GLN A 14 19.37 7.21 -12.32
C GLN A 14 18.67 5.87 -12.51
N LYS A 15 19.14 4.86 -11.77
CA LYS A 15 18.43 3.57 -11.68
C LYS A 15 17.06 3.80 -11.02
N PRO A 16 15.99 3.25 -11.57
CA PRO A 16 14.68 3.34 -10.93
C PRO A 16 14.69 2.68 -9.55
N ILE A 17 13.90 3.22 -8.64
CA ILE A 17 13.68 2.67 -7.28
C ILE A 17 12.51 1.70 -7.23
N GLY A 18 11.68 1.66 -8.27
CA GLY A 18 10.56 0.72 -8.39
C GLY A 18 9.96 0.77 -9.80
N SER A 19 9.34 -0.32 -10.18
CA SER A 19 8.58 -0.43 -11.43
C SER A 19 7.31 -1.23 -11.15
N GLY A 20 6.16 -0.59 -11.29
CA GLY A 20 4.86 -1.26 -11.23
C GLY A 20 4.35 -1.63 -12.63
N THR A 21 3.09 -2.04 -12.74
CA THR A 21 2.47 -2.42 -14.01
C THR A 21 2.27 -1.24 -14.98
N GLU A 22 2.14 -0.02 -14.46
CA GLU A 22 1.76 1.15 -15.26
C GLU A 22 2.89 2.19 -15.41
N ALA A 23 3.81 2.24 -14.44
CA ALA A 23 4.84 3.28 -14.40
C ALA A 23 6.13 2.83 -13.72
N THR A 24 7.22 3.45 -14.13
CA THR A 24 8.53 3.35 -13.48
C THR A 24 8.72 4.56 -12.55
N THR A 25 9.25 4.32 -11.35
CA THR A 25 9.45 5.32 -10.30
C THR A 25 10.93 5.59 -10.07
N TYR A 26 11.28 6.87 -10.00
CA TYR A 26 12.65 7.36 -9.81
C TYR A 26 12.75 8.23 -8.57
N ASP A 27 13.87 8.13 -7.86
CA ASP A 27 14.17 8.96 -6.69
C ASP A 27 14.55 10.39 -7.10
N ALA A 28 13.90 11.36 -6.50
CA ALA A 28 14.20 12.78 -6.65
C ALA A 28 14.34 13.47 -5.28
N GLY A 29 14.97 12.79 -4.30
CA GLY A 29 15.17 13.27 -2.93
C GLY A 29 13.89 13.22 -2.10
N SER A 30 13.34 14.36 -1.75
CA SER A 30 12.04 14.42 -1.02
C SER A 30 10.82 14.12 -1.89
N TYR A 31 11.05 13.77 -3.16
CA TYR A 31 10.01 13.47 -4.14
C TYR A 31 10.33 12.20 -4.89
N VAL A 32 9.35 11.66 -5.56
CA VAL A 32 9.51 10.63 -6.58
C VAL A 32 8.93 11.11 -7.89
N VAL A 33 9.57 10.70 -8.98
CA VAL A 33 9.09 10.94 -10.35
C VAL A 33 8.59 9.62 -10.91
N ARG A 34 7.32 9.56 -11.28
CA ARG A 34 6.69 8.40 -11.92
C ARG A 34 6.54 8.68 -13.40
N VAL A 35 7.08 7.80 -14.24
CA VAL A 35 6.97 7.90 -15.70
C VAL A 35 6.16 6.71 -16.21
N PRO A 36 5.00 6.93 -16.85
CA PRO A 36 4.19 5.86 -17.42
C PRO A 36 4.99 5.01 -18.43
N HIS A 37 4.75 3.71 -18.47
CA HIS A 37 5.42 2.82 -19.43
C HIS A 37 5.13 3.15 -20.90
N THR A 38 4.04 3.87 -21.16
CA THR A 38 3.71 4.39 -22.48
C THR A 38 4.65 5.51 -22.93
N VAL A 39 5.45 6.06 -22.03
CA VAL A 39 6.40 7.14 -22.31
C VAL A 39 7.81 6.58 -22.44
N LYS A 40 8.40 6.73 -23.63
CA LYS A 40 9.80 6.36 -23.84
C LYS A 40 10.73 7.49 -23.39
N ILE A 41 11.62 7.19 -22.45
CA ILE A 41 12.62 8.14 -21.93
C ILE A 41 13.82 8.16 -22.90
N ASP A 42 13.64 8.72 -24.08
CA ASP A 42 14.66 8.91 -25.09
C ASP A 42 15.15 10.36 -25.14
N LYS A 43 16.01 10.66 -26.14
CA LYS A 43 16.54 12.01 -26.35
C LYS A 43 15.42 13.01 -26.63
N ALA A 44 14.42 12.63 -27.46
CA ALA A 44 13.32 13.52 -27.83
C ALA A 44 12.46 13.91 -26.61
N PHE A 45 12.20 12.96 -25.72
CA PHE A 45 11.51 13.21 -24.44
C PHE A 45 12.32 14.19 -23.58
N ARG A 46 13.64 13.96 -23.44
CA ARG A 46 14.52 14.81 -22.63
C ARG A 46 14.64 16.22 -23.19
N ASP A 47 14.73 16.37 -24.52
CA ASP A 47 14.77 17.67 -25.19
C ASP A 47 13.45 18.44 -24.99
N LYS A 48 12.30 17.79 -25.14
CA LYS A 48 10.98 18.36 -24.87
C LYS A 48 10.85 18.78 -23.39
N LEU A 49 11.33 17.95 -22.48
CA LEU A 49 11.30 18.26 -21.05
C LEU A 49 12.18 19.49 -20.73
N SER A 50 13.40 19.54 -21.29
CA SER A 50 14.35 20.63 -21.13
C SER A 50 13.85 21.96 -21.70
N SER A 51 13.18 21.92 -22.84
CA SER A 51 12.61 23.10 -23.49
C SER A 51 11.32 23.63 -22.83
N GLY A 52 10.80 22.90 -21.83
CA GLY A 52 9.54 23.25 -21.19
C GLY A 52 8.30 23.02 -22.08
N ALA A 53 8.41 22.15 -23.10
CA ALA A 53 7.33 21.87 -24.03
C ALA A 53 6.12 21.16 -23.38
N TYR A 54 6.32 20.52 -22.23
CA TYR A 54 5.22 19.88 -21.50
C TYR A 54 4.47 20.87 -20.60
N ARG A 55 3.16 20.70 -20.55
CA ARG A 55 2.30 21.56 -19.74
C ARG A 55 2.27 21.09 -18.28
N TYR A 56 2.49 22.02 -17.39
CA TYR A 56 2.29 21.80 -15.96
C TYR A 56 0.81 21.77 -15.64
N MET A 57 0.37 20.67 -15.03
CA MET A 57 -0.97 20.59 -14.46
C MET A 57 -0.86 20.25 -12.97
N ARG A 58 -1.53 21.03 -12.14
CA ARG A 58 -1.71 20.64 -10.74
C ARG A 58 -2.52 19.34 -10.75
N ALA A 59 -2.02 18.31 -10.08
CA ALA A 59 -2.83 17.13 -9.88
C ALA A 59 -4.04 17.52 -9.05
N ASP A 60 -5.23 17.10 -9.46
CA ASP A 60 -6.44 17.32 -8.67
C ASP A 60 -6.30 16.56 -7.35
N ASN A 61 -5.95 17.30 -6.34
CA ASN A 61 -5.66 16.81 -5.01
C ASN A 61 -6.98 16.64 -4.25
N VAL A 62 -7.83 15.75 -4.72
CA VAL A 62 -9.11 15.43 -4.10
C VAL A 62 -8.90 14.98 -2.64
N HIS A 63 -7.68 14.53 -2.32
CA HIS A 63 -7.35 13.94 -1.02
C HIS A 63 -6.16 14.62 -0.31
N GLY A 64 -5.77 15.79 -0.72
CA GLY A 64 -4.51 16.51 -0.40
C GLY A 64 -4.17 16.80 1.05
N ARG A 65 -4.83 16.19 2.00
CA ARG A 65 -4.56 16.39 3.43
C ARG A 65 -4.26 15.09 4.19
N ARG A 66 -4.21 13.93 3.51
CA ARG A 66 -4.05 12.64 4.18
C ARG A 66 -2.81 11.92 3.66
N ASN A 67 -2.45 10.82 4.28
CA ASN A 67 -1.23 10.06 3.98
C ASN A 67 -1.37 9.21 2.71
N PHE A 68 -1.89 9.81 1.64
CA PHE A 68 -1.99 9.18 0.33
C PHE A 68 -0.85 9.67 -0.55
N GLY A 69 -0.15 8.74 -1.18
CA GLY A 69 0.95 9.01 -2.10
C GLY A 69 0.47 9.53 -3.45
N GLN A 70 -0.15 10.68 -3.44
CA GLN A 70 -0.70 11.28 -4.64
C GLN A 70 0.29 12.15 -5.40
N ALA A 71 0.07 12.25 -6.71
CA ALA A 71 0.77 13.23 -7.51
C ALA A 71 0.51 14.64 -6.99
N LEU A 72 1.57 15.40 -6.79
CA LEU A 72 1.49 16.82 -6.47
C LEU A 72 1.19 17.63 -7.73
N TYR A 73 1.76 17.19 -8.84
CA TYR A 73 1.50 17.72 -10.17
C TYR A 73 1.89 16.71 -11.25
N ASN A 74 1.31 16.90 -12.43
CA ASN A 74 1.60 16.14 -13.62
C ASN A 74 2.23 17.06 -14.67
N LEU A 75 3.11 16.50 -15.48
CA LEU A 75 3.45 17.08 -16.78
C LEU A 75 2.65 16.35 -17.85
N THR A 76 2.01 17.12 -18.70
CA THR A 76 1.15 16.59 -19.76
C THR A 76 1.63 17.06 -21.12
N ASP A 77 1.46 16.20 -22.10
CA ASP A 77 1.64 16.59 -23.49
C ASP A 77 0.55 17.60 -23.88
N PRO A 78 0.92 18.78 -24.39
CA PRO A 78 -0.05 19.86 -24.65
C PRO A 78 -1.02 19.56 -25.79
N ILE A 79 -0.70 18.58 -26.64
CA ILE A 79 -1.51 18.20 -27.81
C ILE A 79 -2.51 17.11 -27.42
N SER A 80 -2.00 16.02 -26.84
CA SER A 80 -2.83 14.86 -26.48
C SER A 80 -3.49 14.98 -25.11
N GLY A 81 -2.97 15.86 -24.24
CA GLY A 81 -3.37 15.93 -22.83
C GLY A 81 -2.87 14.75 -21.97
N ALA A 82 -2.14 13.81 -22.56
CA ALA A 82 -1.65 12.63 -21.87
C ALA A 82 -0.63 13.01 -20.79
N VAL A 83 -0.72 12.36 -19.62
CA VAL A 83 0.28 12.50 -18.57
C VAL A 83 1.57 11.81 -19.02
N VAL A 84 2.66 12.58 -19.08
CA VAL A 84 3.99 12.07 -19.46
C VAL A 84 4.88 11.79 -18.25
N LEU A 85 4.63 12.43 -17.13
CA LEU A 85 5.18 12.09 -15.84
C LEU A 85 4.37 12.71 -14.69
N SER A 86 4.48 12.12 -13.53
CA SER A 86 3.89 12.62 -12.29
C SER A 86 4.98 12.83 -11.25
N VAL A 87 4.87 13.89 -10.47
CA VAL A 87 5.73 14.13 -9.30
C VAL A 87 4.90 13.95 -8.04
N CYS A 88 5.33 13.03 -7.20
CA CYS A 88 4.69 12.73 -5.92
C CYS A 88 5.64 13.07 -4.78
N LYS A 89 5.09 13.34 -3.59
CA LYS A 89 5.91 13.39 -2.38
C LYS A 89 6.47 11.99 -2.12
N LYS A 90 7.77 11.90 -1.85
CA LYS A 90 8.36 10.63 -1.43
C LYS A 90 7.80 10.26 -0.06
N VAL A 91 7.44 9.01 0.07
CA VAL A 91 7.05 8.39 1.33
C VAL A 91 8.12 7.37 1.66
N ASP A 92 8.78 7.56 2.79
CA ASP A 92 9.70 6.57 3.32
C ASP A 92 8.88 5.53 4.11
N GLY A 93 9.16 4.26 3.88
CA GLY A 93 8.45 3.19 4.55
C GLY A 93 8.73 1.83 3.94
N ILE A 94 8.35 0.80 4.67
CA ILE A 94 8.42 -0.59 4.20
C ILE A 94 7.07 -0.96 3.56
N PRO A 95 7.07 -1.69 2.43
CA PRO A 95 5.84 -2.28 1.90
C PRO A 95 5.20 -3.20 2.94
N THR A 96 3.88 -3.14 3.07
CA THR A 96 3.15 -3.94 4.06
C THR A 96 2.90 -5.37 3.59
N ASN A 97 2.94 -5.60 2.30
CA ASN A 97 2.88 -6.91 1.67
C ASN A 97 4.00 -7.06 0.65
N ASP A 98 4.53 -8.25 0.55
CA ASP A 98 5.45 -8.68 -0.50
C ASP A 98 4.84 -9.90 -1.15
N LEU A 99 4.45 -9.79 -2.40
CA LEU A 99 4.23 -10.96 -3.22
C LEU A 99 5.59 -11.44 -3.72
N VAL A 100 5.86 -12.67 -3.55
CA VAL A 100 7.04 -13.29 -4.09
C VAL A 100 6.65 -13.87 -5.43
N GLU A 101 7.01 -13.20 -6.53
CA GLU A 101 6.83 -13.75 -7.87
C GLU A 101 7.66 -15.03 -8.03
N GLU A 102 7.03 -16.09 -8.49
CA GLU A 102 7.68 -17.39 -8.74
C GLU A 102 8.51 -17.40 -10.03
N PRO A 103 9.50 -18.32 -10.14
CA PRO A 103 9.92 -19.33 -9.18
C PRO A 103 11.17 -18.94 -8.39
N LEU A 104 11.10 -18.97 -7.06
CA LEU A 104 12.27 -18.77 -6.20
C LEU A 104 13.01 -20.08 -5.90
N THR A 105 14.34 -20.01 -5.83
CA THR A 105 15.16 -21.07 -5.22
C THR A 105 14.82 -21.21 -3.73
N ALA A 106 15.15 -22.35 -3.13
CA ALA A 106 14.91 -22.58 -1.70
C ALA A 106 15.57 -21.51 -0.83
N GLN A 107 16.78 -21.05 -1.18
CA GLN A 107 17.47 -19.99 -0.45
C GLN A 107 16.77 -18.64 -0.60
N GLN A 108 16.40 -18.24 -1.82
CA GLN A 108 15.67 -16.99 -2.06
C GLN A 108 14.33 -16.96 -1.31
N ARG A 109 13.66 -18.12 -1.23
CA ARG A 109 12.42 -18.25 -0.46
C ARG A 109 12.67 -18.07 1.04
N ALA A 110 13.73 -18.68 1.59
CA ALA A 110 14.09 -18.51 2.99
C ALA A 110 14.43 -17.05 3.33
N ASP A 111 15.19 -16.38 2.45
CA ASP A 111 15.54 -14.98 2.60
C ASP A 111 14.28 -14.07 2.54
N ALA A 112 13.37 -14.32 1.61
CA ALA A 112 12.10 -13.60 1.50
C ALA A 112 11.23 -13.79 2.75
N VAL A 113 11.15 -15.01 3.28
CA VAL A 113 10.44 -15.30 4.55
C VAL A 113 11.04 -14.52 5.71
N SER A 114 12.37 -14.48 5.82
CA SER A 114 13.06 -13.73 6.88
C SER A 114 12.74 -12.24 6.81
N VAL A 115 12.80 -11.65 5.61
CA VAL A 115 12.46 -10.23 5.38
C VAL A 115 10.98 -9.96 5.71
N ALA A 116 10.07 -10.84 5.30
CA ALA A 116 8.66 -10.69 5.59
C ALA A 116 8.36 -10.73 7.09
N ILE A 117 9.01 -11.63 7.84
CA ILE A 117 8.87 -11.71 9.30
C ILE A 117 9.38 -10.43 9.98
N GLU A 118 10.52 -9.90 9.54
CA GLU A 118 11.05 -8.63 10.06
C GLU A 118 10.05 -7.48 9.86
N LYS A 119 9.49 -7.35 8.66
CA LYS A 119 8.45 -6.36 8.36
C LYS A 119 7.21 -6.54 9.23
N MET A 120 6.78 -7.78 9.41
CA MET A 120 5.63 -8.10 10.27
C MET A 120 5.90 -7.74 11.73
N HIS A 121 7.13 -7.94 12.24
CA HIS A 121 7.53 -7.48 13.57
C HIS A 121 7.40 -5.96 13.72
N ILE A 122 7.89 -5.21 12.74
CA ILE A 122 7.80 -3.75 12.73
C ILE A 122 6.33 -3.31 12.77
N MET A 123 5.49 -3.83 11.88
CA MET A 123 4.06 -3.53 11.85
C MET A 123 3.35 -3.97 13.15
N ALA A 124 3.64 -5.17 13.64
CA ALA A 124 3.05 -5.68 14.89
C ALA A 124 3.46 -4.86 16.12
N SER A 125 4.60 -4.17 16.09
CA SER A 125 5.06 -3.25 17.14
C SER A 125 4.40 -1.87 17.06
N ALA A 126 3.87 -1.48 15.89
CA ALA A 126 3.25 -0.19 15.67
C ALA A 126 2.18 0.13 16.73
N PRO A 127 2.07 1.39 17.19
CA PRO A 127 1.11 1.77 18.22
C PRO A 127 -0.33 1.63 17.71
N GLN A 128 -1.29 1.42 18.60
CA GLN A 128 -2.72 1.34 18.25
C GLN A 128 -3.20 2.60 17.50
N SER A 129 -2.61 3.76 17.80
CA SER A 129 -2.93 5.03 17.12
C SER A 129 -2.62 5.01 15.63
N ALA A 130 -1.61 4.27 15.18
CA ALA A 130 -1.30 4.10 13.76
C ALA A 130 -2.44 3.38 13.03
N TYR A 131 -2.94 2.30 13.61
CA TYR A 131 -4.09 1.56 13.06
C TYR A 131 -5.38 2.36 13.11
N ASN A 132 -5.57 3.12 14.19
CA ASN A 132 -6.69 4.04 14.31
C ASN A 132 -6.71 5.04 13.15
N LYS A 133 -5.56 5.62 12.86
CA LYS A 133 -5.41 6.57 11.75
C LYS A 133 -5.59 5.91 10.38
N LEU A 134 -5.06 4.70 10.20
CA LEU A 134 -5.28 3.93 8.97
C LEU A 134 -6.78 3.73 8.72
N VAL A 135 -7.53 3.31 9.73
CA VAL A 135 -8.99 3.14 9.60
C VAL A 135 -9.70 4.47 9.31
N ASP A 136 -9.25 5.59 9.91
CA ASP A 136 -9.79 6.93 9.58
C ASP A 136 -9.52 7.30 8.12
N ASP A 137 -8.33 6.99 7.61
CA ASP A 137 -7.96 7.24 6.22
C ASP A 137 -8.78 6.35 5.26
N LEU A 138 -8.96 5.06 5.59
CA LEU A 138 -9.82 4.14 4.83
C LEU A 138 -11.29 4.57 4.84
N ASN A 139 -11.79 5.03 5.98
CA ASN A 139 -13.15 5.56 6.10
C ASN A 139 -13.36 6.80 5.22
N HIS A 140 -12.34 7.63 5.12
CA HIS A 140 -12.37 8.74 4.19
C HIS A 140 -12.38 8.27 2.73
N LEU A 141 -11.57 7.27 2.37
CA LEU A 141 -11.59 6.71 1.02
C LEU A 141 -12.96 6.15 0.65
N ALA A 142 -13.64 5.48 1.58
CA ALA A 142 -14.97 4.94 1.36
C ALA A 142 -16.03 6.03 1.04
N THR A 143 -15.76 7.30 1.38
CA THR A 143 -16.60 8.44 1.00
C THR A 143 -16.24 9.05 -0.36
N THR A 144 -15.25 8.48 -1.04
CA THR A 144 -14.77 8.96 -2.34
C THR A 144 -14.96 7.90 -3.41
N ASN A 145 -14.73 8.26 -4.67
CA ASN A 145 -14.79 7.31 -5.78
C ASN A 145 -13.46 6.55 -5.99
N PHE A 146 -12.67 6.39 -4.93
CA PHE A 146 -11.38 5.72 -4.98
C PHE A 146 -11.34 4.53 -4.04
N THR A 147 -10.56 3.54 -4.40
CA THR A 147 -10.21 2.39 -3.56
C THR A 147 -8.71 2.22 -3.54
N ILE A 148 -8.23 1.42 -2.60
CA ILE A 148 -6.84 0.97 -2.60
C ILE A 148 -6.71 -0.08 -3.71
N ASP A 149 -5.62 -0.01 -4.46
CA ASP A 149 -5.16 -1.17 -5.18
C ASP A 149 -4.47 -2.09 -4.15
N PRO A 150 -5.00 -3.30 -3.92
CA PRO A 150 -4.43 -4.21 -2.93
C PRO A 150 -3.11 -4.84 -3.39
N SER A 151 -2.65 -4.53 -4.61
CA SER A 151 -1.38 -5.05 -5.11
C SER A 151 -0.20 -4.55 -4.29
N GLU A 152 0.89 -5.28 -4.41
CA GLU A 152 2.14 -5.10 -3.68
C GLU A 152 2.65 -3.67 -3.63
N GLY A 153 3.20 -3.34 -2.50
CA GLY A 153 3.88 -2.06 -2.32
C GLY A 153 2.97 -0.84 -2.31
N ASN A 154 1.65 -1.01 -2.44
CA ASN A 154 0.72 0.13 -2.48
C ASN A 154 0.34 0.66 -1.10
N MET A 155 0.74 -0.02 -0.04
CA MET A 155 0.69 0.50 1.32
C MET A 155 2.07 0.37 1.97
N LEU A 156 2.58 1.48 2.50
CA LEU A 156 3.86 1.54 3.18
C LEU A 156 3.64 1.82 4.67
N PHE A 157 4.45 1.21 5.52
CA PHE A 157 4.53 1.54 6.94
C PHE A 157 5.84 2.31 7.23
N ASP A 158 5.70 3.56 7.65
CA ASP A 158 6.81 4.39 8.10
C ASP A 158 7.02 4.18 9.60
N ALA A 159 8.07 3.43 9.95
CA ALA A 159 8.42 3.14 11.34
C ALA A 159 8.85 4.40 12.11
N GLY A 160 9.44 5.39 11.46
CA GLY A 160 9.90 6.63 12.08
C GLY A 160 8.74 7.50 12.56
N THR A 161 7.65 7.56 11.80
CA THR A 161 6.43 8.31 12.17
C THR A 161 5.36 7.42 12.78
N GLY A 162 5.50 6.10 12.71
CA GLY A 162 4.50 5.13 13.12
C GLY A 162 3.20 5.24 12.31
N ARG A 163 3.29 5.50 10.99
CA ARG A 163 2.12 5.73 10.14
C ARG A 163 2.08 4.80 8.95
N PHE A 164 0.87 4.45 8.54
CA PHE A 164 0.62 3.82 7.26
C PHE A 164 0.39 4.89 6.19
N HIS A 165 0.92 4.65 5.00
CA HIS A 165 0.74 5.48 3.82
C HIS A 165 0.22 4.63 2.67
N ILE A 166 -0.85 5.07 2.04
CA ILE A 166 -1.42 4.44 0.85
C ILE A 166 -0.88 5.19 -0.35
N ILE A 167 -0.14 4.52 -1.24
CA ILE A 167 0.60 5.17 -2.33
C ILE A 167 0.02 4.94 -3.71
N ASP A 168 -0.93 4.03 -3.84
CA ASP A 168 -1.67 3.88 -5.10
C ASP A 168 -3.17 3.74 -4.85
N LEU A 169 -3.93 4.60 -5.53
CA LEU A 169 -5.38 4.66 -5.46
C LEU A 169 -5.95 4.46 -6.86
N ARG A 170 -6.91 3.55 -6.98
CA ARG A 170 -7.64 3.33 -8.22
C ARG A 170 -9.03 3.95 -8.15
N PRO A 171 -9.49 4.60 -9.24
CA PRO A 171 -10.88 4.99 -9.34
C PRO A 171 -11.77 3.74 -9.39
N VAL A 172 -12.87 3.74 -8.65
CA VAL A 172 -13.86 2.66 -8.68
C VAL A 172 -15.22 3.20 -9.07
N LYS A 173 -15.93 2.42 -9.87
CA LYS A 173 -17.32 2.75 -10.26
C LYS A 173 -18.30 2.53 -9.08
N ASN A 174 -18.02 1.54 -8.24
CA ASN A 174 -18.82 1.21 -7.06
C ASN A 174 -17.96 1.40 -5.81
N ILE A 175 -18.38 2.29 -4.94
CA ILE A 175 -17.72 2.53 -3.66
C ILE A 175 -17.90 1.29 -2.80
N ARG A 176 -16.79 0.68 -2.38
CA ARG A 176 -16.80 -0.36 -1.37
C ARG A 176 -16.92 0.28 0.00
N ASN A 177 -17.62 -0.37 0.89
CA ASN A 177 -17.64 0.09 2.27
C ASN A 177 -16.25 -0.10 2.92
N ILE A 178 -16.02 0.56 4.04
CA ILE A 178 -14.74 0.48 4.73
C ILE A 178 -14.40 -0.95 5.21
N GLY A 179 -15.42 -1.76 5.52
CA GLY A 179 -15.26 -3.16 5.87
C GLY A 179 -14.62 -3.96 4.74
N ASP A 180 -15.03 -3.71 3.49
CA ASP A 180 -14.45 -4.35 2.31
C ASP A 180 -12.99 -3.92 2.10
N LEU A 181 -12.65 -2.65 2.34
CA LEU A 181 -11.27 -2.18 2.27
C LEU A 181 -10.39 -2.81 3.36
N ILE A 182 -10.90 -2.92 4.58
CA ILE A 182 -10.19 -3.61 5.67
C ILE A 182 -10.00 -5.09 5.33
N LEU A 183 -11.02 -5.71 4.76
CA LEU A 183 -10.97 -7.12 4.35
C LEU A 183 -9.89 -7.34 3.28
N LEU A 184 -9.83 -6.48 2.27
CA LEU A 184 -8.76 -6.54 1.26
C LEU A 184 -7.37 -6.48 1.89
N LEU A 185 -7.14 -5.56 2.82
CA LEU A 185 -5.86 -5.45 3.52
C LEU A 185 -5.50 -6.70 4.33
N LEU A 186 -6.49 -7.39 4.89
CA LEU A 186 -6.29 -8.60 5.69
C LEU A 186 -6.10 -9.85 4.82
N THR A 187 -6.75 -9.91 3.67
CA THR A 187 -6.69 -11.08 2.77
C THR A 187 -5.45 -11.09 1.89
N ASP A 188 -4.88 -9.92 1.65
CA ASP A 188 -3.69 -9.77 0.80
C ASP A 188 -2.36 -9.93 1.54
N ILE A 189 -2.39 -10.25 2.84
CA ILE A 189 -1.20 -10.71 3.54
C ILE A 189 -0.83 -12.07 2.95
N PRO A 190 0.37 -12.21 2.35
CA PRO A 190 0.73 -13.42 1.62
C PRO A 190 0.66 -14.66 2.51
N ASP A 191 0.15 -15.76 1.96
CA ASP A 191 0.19 -17.05 2.65
C ASP A 191 1.63 -17.55 2.72
N MET A 192 2.28 -17.29 3.87
CA MET A 192 3.61 -17.83 4.14
C MET A 192 3.49 -19.28 4.59
N PRO A 193 4.01 -20.24 3.81
CA PRO A 193 3.92 -21.63 4.19
C PRO A 193 4.74 -21.91 5.46
N ASP A 194 4.14 -22.63 6.38
CA ASP A 194 4.78 -23.34 7.50
C ASP A 194 5.52 -22.48 8.54
N ASN A 195 5.17 -21.18 8.69
CA ASN A 195 5.80 -20.31 9.67
C ASN A 195 4.83 -19.85 10.77
N ALA A 196 4.91 -20.50 11.95
CA ALA A 196 4.05 -20.18 13.10
C ALA A 196 4.27 -18.75 13.64
N GLU A 197 5.49 -18.21 13.53
CA GLU A 197 5.80 -16.84 13.96
C GLU A 197 5.11 -15.81 13.09
N TYR A 198 5.15 -15.98 11.77
CA TYR A 198 4.45 -15.14 10.82
C TYR A 198 2.95 -15.04 11.16
N TYR A 199 2.28 -16.17 11.37
CA TYR A 199 0.85 -16.17 11.71
C TYR A 199 0.53 -15.54 13.08
N LYS A 200 1.43 -15.65 14.06
CA LYS A 200 1.26 -14.94 15.33
C LYS A 200 1.34 -13.42 15.16
N LEU A 201 2.25 -12.95 14.32
CA LEU A 201 2.39 -11.53 14.00
C LEU A 201 1.18 -11.03 13.20
N GLU A 202 0.72 -11.80 12.22
CA GLU A 202 -0.51 -11.52 11.47
C GLU A 202 -1.69 -11.31 12.41
N LEU A 203 -1.90 -12.22 13.36
CA LEU A 203 -2.96 -12.11 14.37
C LEU A 203 -2.85 -10.83 15.20
N LYS A 204 -1.64 -10.45 15.57
CA LYS A 204 -1.40 -9.23 16.35
C LYS A 204 -1.76 -7.98 15.55
N ILE A 205 -1.38 -7.94 14.27
CA ILE A 205 -1.71 -6.85 13.34
C ILE A 205 -3.22 -6.79 13.13
N MET A 206 -3.84 -7.92 12.80
CA MET A 206 -5.30 -8.03 12.65
C MET A 206 -6.03 -7.57 13.90
N GLY A 207 -5.61 -8.02 15.09
CA GLY A 207 -6.22 -7.62 16.34
C GLY A 207 -6.18 -6.10 16.57
N LYS A 208 -5.09 -5.43 16.18
CA LYS A 208 -4.99 -3.97 16.25
C LYS A 208 -5.90 -3.27 15.24
N LEU A 209 -5.90 -3.76 13.99
CA LEU A 209 -6.75 -3.21 12.94
C LEU A 209 -8.23 -3.37 13.27
N MET A 210 -8.62 -4.52 13.80
CA MET A 210 -10.00 -4.78 14.21
C MET A 210 -10.44 -3.91 15.40
N ARG A 211 -9.57 -3.70 16.41
CA ARG A 211 -9.86 -2.75 17.49
C ARG A 211 -10.06 -1.34 16.96
N ALA A 212 -9.23 -0.92 16.01
CA ALA A 212 -9.37 0.38 15.35
C ALA A 212 -10.71 0.50 14.61
N ALA A 213 -11.08 -0.51 13.83
CA ALA A 213 -12.35 -0.56 13.10
C ALA A 213 -13.56 -0.49 14.05
N ARG A 214 -13.56 -1.28 15.11
CA ARG A 214 -14.64 -1.28 16.12
C ARG A 214 -14.80 0.08 16.80
N SER A 215 -13.70 0.71 17.19
CA SER A 215 -13.75 2.03 17.84
C SER A 215 -14.36 3.13 16.95
N ARG A 216 -14.53 2.84 15.66
CA ARG A 216 -15.12 3.73 14.66
C ARG A 216 -16.47 3.27 14.13
N GLY A 217 -17.04 2.24 14.75
CA GLY A 217 -18.34 1.68 14.36
C GLY A 217 -18.31 1.01 12.98
N VAL A 218 -17.12 0.61 12.48
CA VAL A 218 -17.00 -0.09 11.21
C VAL A 218 -17.47 -1.53 11.38
N LYS A 219 -18.47 -1.91 10.61
CA LYS A 219 -18.92 -3.31 10.51
C LYS A 219 -17.94 -4.05 9.62
N CYS A 220 -17.21 -4.99 10.19
CA CYS A 220 -16.37 -5.89 9.40
C CYS A 220 -17.25 -6.95 8.78
N ALA A 221 -17.08 -7.14 7.47
CA ALA A 221 -17.91 -8.04 6.70
C ALA A 221 -17.83 -9.50 7.20
N GLU A 222 -18.91 -10.22 7.01
CA GLU A 222 -19.14 -11.63 7.34
C GLU A 222 -18.19 -12.62 6.64
N GLN A 223 -17.19 -12.12 5.91
CA GLN A 223 -16.44 -12.89 4.93
C GLN A 223 -14.99 -13.24 5.34
N LEU A 224 -14.55 -12.84 6.54
CA LEU A 224 -13.24 -13.26 7.03
C LEU A 224 -13.26 -14.78 7.30
N LYS A 225 -12.84 -15.51 6.29
CA LYS A 225 -12.62 -16.97 6.44
C LYS A 225 -11.25 -17.20 7.05
N LEU A 226 -11.22 -18.00 8.11
CA LEU A 226 -9.98 -18.56 8.65
C LEU A 226 -9.19 -19.19 7.51
N LYS A 227 -7.92 -18.83 7.36
CA LYS A 227 -7.03 -19.49 6.42
C LYS A 227 -6.78 -20.92 6.93
N PRO A 228 -7.23 -22.00 6.26
CA PRO A 228 -7.09 -23.37 6.76
C PRO A 228 -5.64 -23.70 7.11
N ARG A 229 -4.70 -23.23 6.29
CA ARG A 229 -3.28 -23.47 6.47
C ARG A 229 -2.70 -22.81 7.74
N ALA A 230 -3.22 -21.65 8.13
CA ALA A 230 -2.81 -21.00 9.38
C ALA A 230 -3.11 -21.87 10.60
N LEU A 231 -4.22 -22.58 10.61
CA LEU A 231 -4.60 -23.51 11.68
C LEU A 231 -3.70 -24.74 11.74
N GLU A 232 -3.26 -25.24 10.59
CA GLU A 232 -2.34 -26.38 10.51
C GLU A 232 -0.96 -26.03 11.05
N VAL A 233 -0.49 -24.82 10.77
CA VAL A 233 0.84 -24.33 11.18
C VAL A 233 0.86 -23.90 12.64
N LEU A 234 -0.23 -23.40 13.19
CA LEU A 234 -0.34 -23.02 14.61
C LEU A 234 -0.43 -24.27 15.49
N LYS A 235 0.70 -24.90 15.72
CA LYS A 235 0.81 -26.14 16.52
C LYS A 235 0.47 -25.98 17.99
N SER A 236 0.43 -24.77 18.53
CA SER A 236 0.05 -24.55 19.94
C SER A 236 -1.44 -24.26 20.07
N ASP A 237 -2.12 -24.99 20.98
CA ASP A 237 -3.54 -24.77 21.27
C ASP A 237 -3.87 -23.34 21.68
N ALA A 238 -2.96 -22.65 22.36
CA ALA A 238 -3.15 -21.26 22.76
C ALA A 238 -3.16 -20.30 21.58
N ALA A 239 -2.22 -20.45 20.64
CA ALA A 239 -2.18 -19.65 19.42
C ALA A 239 -3.38 -19.94 18.50
N ARG A 240 -3.76 -21.22 18.39
CA ARG A 240 -4.92 -21.66 17.65
C ARG A 240 -6.22 -21.08 18.21
N LYS A 241 -6.43 -21.17 19.53
CA LYS A 241 -7.59 -20.58 20.21
C LYS A 241 -7.66 -19.06 20.05
N LEU A 242 -6.51 -18.38 20.12
CA LEU A 242 -6.44 -16.94 19.91
C LEU A 242 -6.82 -16.58 18.47
N TYR A 243 -6.34 -17.35 17.49
CA TYR A 243 -6.67 -17.18 16.10
C TYR A 243 -8.17 -17.37 15.85
N GLU A 244 -8.72 -18.49 16.31
CA GLU A 244 -10.16 -18.81 16.20
C GLU A 244 -11.03 -17.77 16.91
N SER A 245 -10.66 -17.34 18.11
CA SER A 245 -11.38 -16.32 18.87
C SER A 245 -11.40 -14.96 18.17
N ASN A 246 -10.30 -14.55 17.56
CA ASN A 246 -10.26 -13.29 16.83
C ASN A 246 -11.15 -13.33 15.58
N TYR A 247 -11.15 -14.43 14.83
CA TYR A 247 -12.03 -14.60 13.68
C TYR A 247 -13.51 -14.74 14.07
N GLN A 248 -13.84 -15.51 15.09
CA GLN A 248 -15.19 -15.65 15.59
C GLN A 248 -15.75 -14.33 16.13
N ASN A 249 -14.95 -13.55 16.84
CA ASN A 249 -15.34 -12.21 17.31
C ASN A 249 -15.60 -11.23 16.17
N ILE A 250 -14.96 -11.44 15.02
CA ILE A 250 -15.21 -10.66 13.80
C ILE A 250 -16.54 -11.09 13.16
N ALA A 251 -16.79 -12.40 13.07
CA ALA A 251 -17.98 -12.97 12.49
C ALA A 251 -19.25 -12.70 13.34
N LEU A 252 -19.19 -12.89 14.67
CA LEU A 252 -20.32 -12.74 15.58
C LEU A 252 -20.85 -11.30 15.69
N GLN A 253 -20.03 -10.28 15.39
CA GLN A 253 -20.49 -8.89 15.43
C GLN A 253 -21.20 -8.44 14.15
N SER A 254 -21.13 -9.24 13.08
CA SER A 254 -21.92 -9.02 11.87
C SER A 254 -23.38 -9.47 11.99
N HIS A 255 -23.67 -10.38 12.95
CA HIS A 255 -25.01 -10.95 13.14
C HIS A 255 -25.85 -10.29 14.22
N SER A 256 -25.28 -9.37 15.01
CA SER A 256 -26.01 -8.72 16.10
C SER A 256 -26.53 -7.33 15.70
N LYS A 257 -27.38 -7.28 14.66
CA LYS A 257 -28.45 -6.26 14.50
C LYS A 257 -29.51 -6.74 13.53
#